data_e6c759bf5dff74f070c48204771db87b
#
_entry.id   e6c759bf5dff74f070c48204771db87b
#
_cell.length_a   1.000
_cell.length_b   1.000
_cell.length_c   1.000
_cell.angle_alpha   90.00
_cell.angle_beta   90.00
_cell.angle_gamma   90.00
#
_symmetry.space_group_name_H-M   'P 1'
#
loop_
_entity.id
_entity.type
_entity.pdbx_description
1 polymer ?
#
loop_
_entity_poly.entity_id
_entity_poly.type
_entity_poly.pdbx_seq_one_letter_code
_entity_poly.pdbx_strand_id
1 'polypeptide(L)'
;LAVLIGLSALSFSYRCGLIGRGTPRAVSHPLDIEGVMALASRAGLQSVEFPLSLLPDLSPGRLSALRERLTLCGLTPVADSDIVDVDTLRAHIPAAAMIGAHVLRVLISPVLEGYRRPFTTDWPAHLADVTDRLRAVIDLAAEHNIILAVENHQDATSADLAAICAAVDSPHIGVCFDAVNCLVVGETPYAALERLGPLIRNVHLADYETYPTTQGWRLVRCALGEGDLDIRRLFHLIEHYAPDVACQIELVSHSARHVRILDDDWWQGYPPCDVREVLPVLRLFAQTMRLRDDDWRTPWERGAGEEQISLYEDQQYATSIAYLRTIGILPRL
;
A
#
# COMPACT_ATOMS: atom_id res chain seq x y z
N LEU A 1 0.25 -15.05 18.69
CA LEU A 1 0.66 -13.74 18.17
C LEU A 1 -0.58 -13.10 17.56
N ALA A 2 -0.74 -11.81 17.67
CA ALA A 2 -1.90 -11.09 17.14
C ALA A 2 -1.42 -10.18 16.00
N VAL A 3 -2.30 -9.92 15.03
CA VAL A 3 -2.04 -8.95 13.96
C VAL A 3 -1.66 -7.61 14.57
N LEU A 4 -0.54 -7.02 14.16
CA LEU A 4 -0.10 -5.70 14.61
C LEU A 4 -0.79 -4.63 13.78
N ILE A 5 -1.38 -3.63 14.42
CA ILE A 5 -1.92 -2.48 13.72
C ILE A 5 -0.88 -1.36 13.71
N GLY A 6 -0.61 -0.83 12.53
CA GLY A 6 0.41 0.18 12.30
C GLY A 6 -0.06 1.36 11.46
N LEU A 7 0.86 2.26 11.21
CA LEU A 7 0.67 3.47 10.40
C LEU A 7 1.71 3.54 9.30
N SER A 8 1.26 3.60 8.04
CA SER A 8 2.13 3.96 6.92
C SER A 8 2.26 5.49 6.80
N ALA A 9 3.48 5.98 6.62
CA ALA A 9 3.77 7.39 6.33
C ALA A 9 3.01 7.87 5.07
N LEU A 10 2.64 6.97 4.17
CA LEU A 10 1.85 7.27 2.98
C LEU A 10 0.41 7.72 3.30
N SER A 11 -0.10 7.46 4.53
CA SER A 11 -1.35 8.09 5.01
C SER A 11 -1.26 9.61 5.08
N PHE A 12 -0.05 10.14 5.18
CA PHE A 12 0.28 11.56 5.24
C PHE A 12 1.17 11.97 4.06
N SER A 13 0.84 11.49 2.86
CA SER A 13 1.65 11.68 1.64
C SER A 13 2.00 13.14 1.37
N TYR A 14 1.05 14.06 1.60
CA TYR A 14 1.28 15.48 1.46
C TYR A 14 2.11 16.04 2.62
N ARG A 15 1.72 15.77 3.86
CA ARG A 15 2.42 16.28 5.06
C ARG A 15 3.85 15.76 5.17
N CYS A 16 4.12 14.52 4.73
CA CYS A 16 5.49 13.99 4.67
C CYS A 16 6.29 14.51 3.47
N GLY A 17 5.71 15.35 2.62
CA GLY A 17 6.37 15.86 1.41
C GLY A 17 6.67 14.77 0.38
N LEU A 18 5.92 13.68 0.39
CA LEU A 18 6.04 12.60 -0.61
C LEU A 18 5.37 12.98 -1.92
N ILE A 19 4.40 13.90 -1.89
CA ILE A 19 3.80 14.51 -3.06
C ILE A 19 4.03 16.03 -3.06
N GLY A 20 4.00 16.64 -4.25
CA GLY A 20 4.21 18.07 -4.41
C GLY A 20 5.67 18.55 -4.28
N ARG A 21 6.60 17.68 -3.93
CA ARG A 21 8.02 18.03 -3.79
C ARG A 21 8.57 18.64 -5.08
N GLY A 22 9.29 19.76 -4.97
CA GLY A 22 9.86 20.46 -6.12
C GLY A 22 8.85 21.27 -6.95
N THR A 23 7.61 21.39 -6.48
CA THR A 23 6.56 22.21 -7.10
C THR A 23 6.16 23.38 -6.18
N PRO A 24 5.42 24.39 -6.69
CA PRO A 24 4.85 25.44 -5.84
C PRO A 24 3.83 24.95 -4.80
N ARG A 25 3.45 23.67 -4.86
CA ARG A 25 2.51 23.02 -3.95
C ARG A 25 3.21 22.13 -2.90
N ALA A 26 4.53 22.24 -2.77
CA ALA A 26 5.26 21.51 -1.73
C ALA A 26 4.80 21.99 -0.34
N VAL A 27 4.69 21.03 0.60
CA VAL A 27 4.45 21.36 2.01
C VAL A 27 5.62 22.17 2.55
N SER A 28 5.33 23.23 3.31
CA SER A 28 6.36 24.14 3.81
C SER A 28 7.21 23.53 4.93
N HIS A 29 6.61 22.70 5.79
CA HIS A 29 7.26 22.00 6.90
C HIS A 29 6.90 20.52 6.87
N PRO A 30 7.68 19.68 6.15
CA PRO A 30 7.39 18.27 6.05
C PRO A 30 7.41 17.56 7.41
N LEU A 31 6.42 16.68 7.62
CA LEU A 31 6.42 15.74 8.73
C LEU A 31 7.52 14.70 8.48
N ASP A 32 8.46 14.59 9.41
CA ASP A 32 9.52 13.60 9.38
C ASP A 32 9.08 12.26 10.01
N ILE A 33 9.96 11.27 9.99
CA ILE A 33 9.68 9.96 10.57
C ILE A 33 9.35 10.02 12.06
N GLU A 34 9.96 10.93 12.80
CA GLU A 34 9.71 11.12 14.23
C GLU A 34 8.27 11.60 14.47
N GLY A 35 7.79 12.48 13.61
CA GLY A 35 6.40 12.93 13.63
C GLY A 35 5.41 11.79 13.32
N VAL A 36 5.72 10.93 12.35
CA VAL A 36 4.90 9.74 12.03
C VAL A 36 4.89 8.77 13.20
N MET A 37 6.05 8.47 13.81
CA MET A 37 6.16 7.63 15.01
C MET A 37 5.34 8.19 16.17
N ALA A 38 5.37 9.51 16.38
CA ALA A 38 4.56 10.16 17.42
C ALA A 38 3.06 10.05 17.16
N LEU A 39 2.61 10.10 15.90
CA LEU A 39 1.22 9.85 15.52
C LEU A 39 0.81 8.41 15.83
N ALA A 40 1.62 7.43 15.43
CA ALA A 40 1.40 6.02 15.70
C ALA A 40 1.32 5.74 17.21
N SER A 41 2.31 6.20 17.99
CA SER A 41 2.37 5.99 19.43
C SER A 41 1.17 6.60 20.17
N ARG A 42 0.75 7.83 19.83
CA ARG A 42 -0.43 8.48 20.43
C ARG A 42 -1.72 7.73 20.16
N ALA A 43 -1.83 7.06 19.02
CA ALA A 43 -2.99 6.23 18.68
C ALA A 43 -2.96 4.84 19.33
N GLY A 44 -1.84 4.45 19.95
CA GLY A 44 -1.65 3.11 20.52
C GLY A 44 -1.34 2.04 19.46
N LEU A 45 -0.78 2.46 18.31
CA LEU A 45 -0.37 1.55 17.24
C LEU A 45 0.95 0.87 17.58
N GLN A 46 1.21 -0.28 16.99
CA GLN A 46 2.33 -1.16 17.31
C GLN A 46 3.37 -1.27 16.19
N SER A 47 3.07 -0.71 15.02
CA SER A 47 3.94 -0.74 13.86
C SER A 47 3.97 0.61 13.17
N VAL A 48 5.03 0.88 12.42
CA VAL A 48 5.16 2.03 11.54
C VAL A 48 5.84 1.62 10.24
N GLU A 49 5.29 2.09 9.12
CA GLU A 49 5.84 1.85 7.79
C GLU A 49 6.23 3.16 7.14
N PHE A 50 7.37 3.19 6.46
CA PHE A 50 7.85 4.39 5.78
C PHE A 50 8.86 4.07 4.67
N PRO A 51 8.85 4.86 3.59
CA PRO A 51 9.88 4.77 2.57
C PRO A 51 11.23 5.22 3.13
N LEU A 52 12.28 4.44 2.83
CA LEU A 52 13.64 4.78 3.24
C LEU A 52 14.11 6.13 2.69
N SER A 53 13.51 6.58 1.59
CA SER A 53 13.72 7.93 1.02
C SER A 53 13.19 9.08 1.89
N LEU A 54 12.41 8.80 2.93
CA LEU A 54 11.99 9.79 3.93
C LEU A 54 13.14 10.14 4.89
N LEU A 55 14.13 9.25 5.01
CA LEU A 55 15.33 9.51 5.80
C LEU A 55 16.28 10.45 5.05
N PRO A 56 16.95 11.40 5.74
CA PRO A 56 17.92 12.28 5.11
C PRO A 56 19.12 11.54 4.48
N ASP A 57 19.53 10.43 5.08
CA ASP A 57 20.57 9.53 4.60
C ASP A 57 20.46 8.15 5.27
N LEU A 58 21.14 7.15 4.72
CA LEU A 58 21.19 5.77 5.24
C LEU A 58 22.51 5.49 5.99
N SER A 59 23.12 6.48 6.63
CA SER A 59 24.34 6.27 7.41
C SER A 59 24.10 5.36 8.62
N PRO A 60 25.07 4.48 8.97
CA PRO A 60 24.91 3.53 10.08
C PRO A 60 24.52 4.18 11.41
N GLY A 61 25.10 5.36 11.71
CA GLY A 61 24.80 6.09 12.95
C GLY A 61 23.34 6.56 13.01
N ARG A 62 22.78 7.05 11.90
CA ARG A 62 21.38 7.47 11.80
C ARG A 62 20.43 6.28 11.92
N LEU A 63 20.72 5.20 11.20
CA LEU A 63 19.87 3.99 11.22
C LEU A 63 19.87 3.35 12.61
N SER A 64 21.02 3.30 13.31
CA SER A 64 21.09 2.78 14.68
C SER A 64 20.30 3.67 15.65
N ALA A 65 20.43 4.98 15.56
CA ALA A 65 19.67 5.92 16.41
C ALA A 65 18.15 5.78 16.17
N LEU A 66 17.72 5.63 14.91
CA LEU A 66 16.32 5.40 14.58
C LEU A 66 15.81 4.07 15.17
N ARG A 67 16.60 2.98 15.09
CA ARG A 67 16.25 1.69 15.70
C ARG A 67 16.05 1.82 17.21
N GLU A 68 16.94 2.52 17.91
CA GLU A 68 16.80 2.77 19.35
C GLU A 68 15.48 3.49 19.67
N ARG A 69 15.14 4.52 18.89
CA ARG A 69 13.92 5.28 19.06
C ARG A 69 12.67 4.44 18.80
N LEU A 70 12.65 3.66 17.71
CA LEU A 70 11.56 2.72 17.41
C LEU A 70 11.36 1.73 18.56
N THR A 71 12.45 1.18 19.10
CA THR A 71 12.41 0.26 20.24
C THR A 71 11.86 0.94 21.50
N LEU A 72 12.29 2.16 21.81
CA LEU A 72 11.79 2.94 22.95
C LEU A 72 10.29 3.27 22.82
N CYS A 73 9.81 3.49 21.61
CA CYS A 73 8.39 3.71 21.33
C CYS A 73 7.58 2.41 21.26
N GLY A 74 8.20 1.23 21.28
CA GLY A 74 7.53 -0.05 21.11
C GLY A 74 6.94 -0.25 19.71
N LEU A 75 7.54 0.38 18.69
CA LEU A 75 7.09 0.33 17.30
C LEU A 75 7.93 -0.65 16.49
N THR A 76 7.28 -1.60 15.82
CA THR A 76 7.91 -2.49 14.84
C THR A 76 7.98 -1.78 13.49
N PRO A 77 9.17 -1.55 12.90
CA PRO A 77 9.27 -0.92 11.60
C PRO A 77 8.99 -1.89 10.45
N VAL A 78 8.33 -1.38 9.41
CA VAL A 78 8.31 -1.91 8.05
C VAL A 78 8.97 -0.85 7.17
N ALA A 79 9.93 -1.26 6.34
CA ALA A 79 10.60 -0.33 5.43
C ALA A 79 10.01 -0.45 4.03
N ASP A 80 9.94 0.69 3.32
CA ASP A 80 9.59 0.70 1.91
C ASP A 80 10.81 1.02 1.06
N SER A 81 10.97 0.24 0.00
CA SER A 81 11.81 0.58 -1.13
C SER A 81 10.95 1.10 -2.27
N ASP A 82 11.59 1.40 -3.36
CA ASP A 82 10.95 1.84 -4.60
C ASP A 82 10.70 0.64 -5.53
N ILE A 83 10.55 0.91 -6.83
CA ILE A 83 10.47 -0.14 -7.86
C ILE A 83 11.73 -1.01 -7.78
N VAL A 84 11.53 -2.32 -7.98
CA VAL A 84 12.60 -3.33 -7.94
C VAL A 84 13.76 -2.94 -8.87
N ASP A 85 14.87 -2.57 -8.24
CA ASP A 85 16.16 -2.27 -8.85
C ASP A 85 17.27 -2.90 -8.02
N VAL A 86 18.17 -3.64 -8.65
CA VAL A 86 19.18 -4.47 -7.94
C VAL A 86 20.12 -3.62 -7.09
N ASP A 87 20.58 -2.48 -7.60
CA ASP A 87 21.55 -1.65 -6.89
C ASP A 87 20.88 -0.91 -5.74
N THR A 88 19.67 -0.42 -5.92
CA THR A 88 18.84 0.17 -4.86
C THR A 88 18.57 -0.85 -3.76
N LEU A 89 18.18 -2.07 -4.09
CA LEU A 89 17.88 -3.11 -3.11
C LEU A 89 19.13 -3.56 -2.35
N ARG A 90 20.30 -3.59 -2.98
CA ARG A 90 21.58 -3.85 -2.30
C ARG A 90 21.91 -2.82 -1.21
N ALA A 91 21.47 -1.59 -1.36
CA ALA A 91 21.60 -0.55 -0.33
C ALA A 91 20.46 -0.61 0.71
N HIS A 92 19.22 -0.87 0.27
CA HIS A 92 18.04 -0.80 1.12
C HIS A 92 17.88 -2.03 2.02
N ILE A 93 18.26 -3.24 1.60
CA ILE A 93 18.17 -4.45 2.42
C ILE A 93 18.98 -4.32 3.72
N PRO A 94 20.28 -4.00 3.70
CA PRO A 94 21.03 -3.79 4.94
C PRO A 94 20.49 -2.63 5.78
N ALA A 95 20.03 -1.54 5.15
CA ALA A 95 19.47 -0.40 5.85
C ALA A 95 18.18 -0.76 6.60
N ALA A 96 17.29 -1.52 5.97
CA ALA A 96 16.07 -2.03 6.60
C ALA A 96 16.39 -2.93 7.81
N ALA A 97 17.36 -3.82 7.69
CA ALA A 97 17.82 -4.66 8.81
C ALA A 97 18.41 -3.82 9.95
N MET A 98 19.16 -2.77 9.66
CA MET A 98 19.76 -1.90 10.65
C MET A 98 18.74 -1.13 11.49
N ILE A 99 17.62 -0.71 10.90
CA ILE A 99 16.51 -0.09 11.65
C ILE A 99 15.65 -1.12 12.42
N GLY A 100 15.90 -2.42 12.24
CA GLY A 100 15.18 -3.51 12.90
C GLY A 100 13.92 -3.96 12.14
N ALA A 101 13.76 -3.58 10.87
CA ALA A 101 12.72 -4.12 10.02
C ALA A 101 13.01 -5.57 9.65
N HIS A 102 11.94 -6.36 9.47
CA HIS A 102 12.00 -7.71 8.92
C HIS A 102 11.34 -7.78 7.54
N VAL A 103 10.59 -6.75 7.17
CA VAL A 103 9.91 -6.63 5.89
C VAL A 103 10.40 -5.38 5.18
N LEU A 104 10.76 -5.54 3.91
CA LEU A 104 11.04 -4.46 2.97
C LEU A 104 10.03 -4.56 1.82
N ARG A 105 9.07 -3.65 1.80
CA ARG A 105 8.07 -3.55 0.73
C ARG A 105 8.73 -3.03 -0.54
N VAL A 106 8.36 -3.61 -1.70
CA VAL A 106 8.88 -3.25 -3.03
C VAL A 106 7.76 -3.21 -4.06
N LEU A 107 7.92 -2.37 -5.09
CA LEU A 107 7.03 -2.27 -6.24
C LEU A 107 7.64 -2.95 -7.47
N ILE A 108 6.81 -3.45 -8.38
CA ILE A 108 7.32 -4.06 -9.62
C ILE A 108 7.30 -3.11 -10.81
N SER A 109 6.49 -2.06 -10.78
CA SER A 109 6.39 -1.09 -11.87
C SER A 109 5.85 0.27 -11.40
N PRO A 110 5.95 1.34 -12.21
CA PRO A 110 5.31 2.62 -11.96
C PRO A 110 3.86 2.68 -12.45
N VAL A 111 3.29 1.57 -12.93
CA VAL A 111 1.93 1.53 -13.48
C VAL A 111 0.90 1.89 -12.43
N LEU A 112 0.01 2.79 -12.78
CA LEU A 112 -1.15 3.16 -11.98
C LEU A 112 -2.44 2.77 -12.69
N GLU A 113 -3.51 2.59 -11.92
CA GLU A 113 -4.87 2.37 -12.41
C GLU A 113 -5.03 1.12 -13.31
N GLY A 114 -4.13 0.14 -13.18
CA GLY A 114 -4.13 -1.05 -14.02
C GLY A 114 -3.78 -0.80 -15.49
N TYR A 115 -3.40 0.44 -15.85
CA TYR A 115 -3.20 0.82 -17.23
C TYR A 115 -1.77 0.45 -17.71
N ARG A 116 -1.55 -0.85 -17.97
CA ARG A 116 -0.22 -1.45 -18.26
C ARG A 116 0.35 -1.03 -19.63
N ARG A 117 -0.50 -0.83 -20.64
CA ARG A 117 -0.10 -0.67 -22.04
C ARG A 117 0.88 0.49 -22.31
N PRO A 118 0.72 1.70 -21.72
CA PRO A 118 1.72 2.77 -21.91
C PRO A 118 3.10 2.45 -21.34
N PHE A 119 3.15 1.54 -20.36
CA PHE A 119 4.40 1.12 -19.73
C PHE A 119 5.07 0.00 -20.53
N THR A 120 4.34 -1.06 -20.88
CA THR A 120 4.86 -2.19 -21.68
C THR A 120 3.76 -2.88 -22.48
N THR A 121 4.13 -3.38 -23.67
CA THR A 121 3.29 -4.25 -24.48
C THR A 121 3.52 -5.74 -24.22
N ASP A 122 4.53 -6.07 -23.40
CA ASP A 122 4.90 -7.45 -23.03
C ASP A 122 4.99 -7.55 -21.50
N TRP A 123 3.82 -7.69 -20.86
CA TRP A 123 3.73 -7.82 -19.41
C TRP A 123 4.40 -9.11 -18.88
N PRO A 124 4.26 -10.28 -19.54
CA PRO A 124 5.00 -11.48 -19.14
C PRO A 124 6.51 -11.32 -19.14
N ALA A 125 7.10 -10.66 -20.15
CA ALA A 125 8.54 -10.39 -20.18
C ALA A 125 8.97 -9.45 -19.04
N HIS A 126 8.14 -8.44 -18.71
CA HIS A 126 8.37 -7.57 -17.56
C HIS A 126 8.38 -8.36 -16.25
N LEU A 127 7.40 -9.26 -16.02
CA LEU A 127 7.37 -10.10 -14.82
C LEU A 127 8.57 -11.03 -14.72
N ALA A 128 9.07 -11.56 -15.84
CA ALA A 128 10.29 -12.37 -15.89
C ALA A 128 11.52 -11.55 -15.47
N ASP A 129 11.69 -10.33 -16.01
CA ASP A 129 12.78 -9.42 -15.63
C ASP A 129 12.74 -9.04 -14.14
N VAL A 130 11.57 -8.71 -13.61
CA VAL A 130 11.38 -8.44 -12.17
C VAL A 130 11.77 -9.66 -11.33
N THR A 131 11.36 -10.86 -11.73
CA THR A 131 11.71 -12.10 -11.06
C THR A 131 13.22 -12.31 -11.00
N ASP A 132 13.92 -12.08 -12.11
CA ASP A 132 15.38 -12.24 -12.19
C ASP A 132 16.10 -11.18 -11.32
N ARG A 133 15.62 -9.95 -11.27
CA ARG A 133 16.15 -8.90 -10.37
C ARG A 133 15.95 -9.28 -8.90
N LEU A 134 14.79 -9.82 -8.52
CA LEU A 134 14.53 -10.29 -7.15
C LEU A 134 15.46 -11.45 -6.77
N ARG A 135 15.67 -12.43 -7.69
CA ARG A 135 16.63 -13.52 -7.48
C ARG A 135 18.06 -13.02 -7.27
N ALA A 136 18.46 -11.95 -7.96
CA ALA A 136 19.81 -11.38 -7.84
C ALA A 136 20.13 -10.79 -6.46
N VAL A 137 19.11 -10.59 -5.59
CA VAL A 137 19.26 -10.00 -4.25
C VAL A 137 18.66 -10.86 -3.13
N ILE A 138 18.08 -12.02 -3.46
CA ILE A 138 17.37 -12.82 -2.46
C ILE A 138 18.30 -13.42 -1.41
N ASP A 139 19.52 -13.79 -1.78
CA ASP A 139 20.52 -14.29 -0.84
C ASP A 139 20.96 -13.20 0.14
N LEU A 140 21.13 -11.95 -0.35
CA LEU A 140 21.39 -10.79 0.52
C LEU A 140 20.23 -10.53 1.47
N ALA A 141 18.98 -10.66 1.01
CA ALA A 141 17.81 -10.55 1.88
C ALA A 141 17.83 -11.64 2.98
N ALA A 142 18.21 -12.88 2.64
CA ALA A 142 18.36 -13.97 3.59
C ALA A 142 19.48 -13.70 4.61
N GLU A 143 20.65 -13.24 4.18
CA GLU A 143 21.78 -12.87 5.06
C GLU A 143 21.38 -11.83 6.11
N HIS A 144 20.52 -10.87 5.73
CA HIS A 144 20.04 -9.80 6.59
C HIS A 144 18.71 -10.13 7.30
N ASN A 145 18.15 -11.33 7.13
CA ASN A 145 16.85 -11.73 7.65
C ASN A 145 15.71 -10.76 7.26
N ILE A 146 15.75 -10.29 6.03
CA ILE A 146 14.71 -9.44 5.40
C ILE A 146 13.83 -10.29 4.49
N ILE A 147 12.54 -10.02 4.51
CA ILE A 147 11.58 -10.52 3.53
C ILE A 147 11.26 -9.38 2.55
N LEU A 148 11.49 -9.61 1.27
CA LEU A 148 11.05 -8.70 0.21
C LEU A 148 9.56 -8.93 -0.02
N ALA A 149 8.73 -7.96 0.35
CA ALA A 149 7.28 -8.03 0.21
C ALA A 149 6.84 -7.26 -1.05
N VAL A 150 6.54 -7.99 -2.11
CA VAL A 150 6.08 -7.39 -3.38
C VAL A 150 4.64 -6.94 -3.24
N GLU A 151 4.38 -5.66 -3.43
CA GLU A 151 3.02 -5.12 -3.30
C GLU A 151 2.17 -5.41 -4.55
N ASN A 152 0.89 -5.79 -4.32
CA ASN A 152 -0.14 -5.66 -5.34
C ASN A 152 -0.51 -4.17 -5.49
N HIS A 153 0.42 -3.38 -6.01
CA HIS A 153 0.21 -1.96 -6.21
C HIS A 153 -0.97 -1.73 -7.17
N GLN A 154 -0.87 -1.11 -8.27
CA GLN A 154 -2.01 -0.90 -9.18
C GLN A 154 -1.74 -1.54 -10.55
N ASP A 155 -0.87 -2.53 -10.58
CA ASP A 155 -0.26 -3.07 -11.79
C ASP A 155 -0.40 -4.59 -11.93
N ALA A 156 -0.15 -5.34 -10.86
CA ALA A 156 -0.13 -6.79 -10.85
C ALA A 156 -1.43 -7.39 -10.33
N THR A 157 -1.89 -8.46 -10.96
CA THR A 157 -2.93 -9.32 -10.41
C THR A 157 -2.38 -10.19 -9.28
N SER A 158 -3.25 -10.72 -8.44
CA SER A 158 -2.84 -11.69 -7.41
C SER A 158 -2.19 -12.94 -8.03
N ALA A 159 -2.56 -13.33 -9.25
CA ALA A 159 -1.93 -14.42 -9.97
C ALA A 159 -0.49 -14.07 -10.41
N ASP A 160 -0.24 -12.85 -10.88
CA ASP A 160 1.10 -12.38 -11.23
C ASP A 160 2.04 -12.45 -10.01
N LEU A 161 1.58 -11.97 -8.85
CA LEU A 161 2.40 -11.98 -7.62
C LEU A 161 2.66 -13.39 -7.10
N ALA A 162 1.64 -14.27 -7.13
CA ALA A 162 1.83 -15.66 -6.76
C ALA A 162 2.86 -16.35 -7.67
N ALA A 163 2.85 -16.05 -8.98
CA ALA A 163 3.81 -16.58 -9.93
C ALA A 163 5.24 -16.06 -9.68
N ILE A 164 5.42 -14.77 -9.36
CA ILE A 164 6.72 -14.20 -8.97
C ILE A 164 7.25 -14.90 -7.72
N CYS A 165 6.44 -15.02 -6.66
CA CYS A 165 6.86 -15.68 -5.43
C CYS A 165 7.24 -17.14 -5.65
N ALA A 166 6.45 -17.88 -6.43
CA ALA A 166 6.75 -19.28 -6.77
C ALA A 166 8.03 -19.41 -7.61
N ALA A 167 8.28 -18.48 -8.53
CA ALA A 167 9.46 -18.49 -9.37
C ALA A 167 10.74 -18.12 -8.63
N VAL A 168 10.67 -17.18 -7.66
CA VAL A 168 11.84 -16.84 -6.79
C VAL A 168 12.14 -17.99 -5.81
N ASP A 169 11.11 -18.70 -5.34
CA ASP A 169 11.19 -19.89 -4.49
C ASP A 169 12.09 -19.71 -3.24
N SER A 170 11.77 -18.74 -2.42
CA SER A 170 12.54 -18.40 -1.22
C SER A 170 11.60 -18.06 -0.03
N PRO A 171 11.94 -18.38 1.21
CA PRO A 171 11.22 -17.89 2.37
C PRO A 171 11.37 -16.37 2.60
N HIS A 172 12.31 -15.73 1.90
CA HIS A 172 12.60 -14.30 1.97
C HIS A 172 11.89 -13.47 0.88
N ILE A 173 10.92 -14.07 0.18
CA ILE A 173 9.99 -13.37 -0.72
C ILE A 173 8.57 -13.54 -0.19
N GLY A 174 7.73 -12.54 -0.38
CA GLY A 174 6.31 -12.58 -0.04
C GLY A 174 5.57 -11.41 -0.65
N VAL A 175 4.38 -11.14 -0.15
CA VAL A 175 3.47 -10.13 -0.70
C VAL A 175 3.15 -9.08 0.38
N CYS A 176 3.19 -7.81 0.00
CA CYS A 176 2.51 -6.73 0.68
C CYS A 176 1.11 -6.60 0.06
N PHE A 177 0.08 -6.95 0.81
CA PHE A 177 -1.29 -6.96 0.32
C PHE A 177 -1.98 -5.61 0.59
N ASP A 178 -2.27 -4.84 -0.47
CA ASP A 178 -3.15 -3.67 -0.40
C ASP A 178 -4.58 -4.07 -0.75
N ALA A 179 -5.50 -3.79 0.16
CA ALA A 179 -6.89 -4.20 0.06
C ALA A 179 -7.67 -3.48 -1.06
N VAL A 180 -7.23 -2.31 -1.50
CA VAL A 180 -7.91 -1.51 -2.52
C VAL A 180 -7.28 -1.68 -3.90
N ASN A 181 -5.97 -1.86 -3.96
CA ASN A 181 -5.25 -1.90 -5.23
C ASN A 181 -5.65 -3.09 -6.14
N CYS A 182 -6.10 -4.22 -5.58
CA CYS A 182 -6.62 -5.34 -6.38
C CYS A 182 -7.85 -4.97 -7.22
N LEU A 183 -8.65 -3.99 -6.77
CA LEU A 183 -9.84 -3.56 -7.50
C LEU A 183 -9.51 -2.91 -8.84
N VAL A 184 -8.37 -2.22 -8.94
CA VAL A 184 -7.98 -1.54 -10.19
C VAL A 184 -7.49 -2.49 -11.28
N VAL A 185 -7.17 -3.73 -10.91
CA VAL A 185 -6.83 -4.81 -11.85
C VAL A 185 -7.97 -5.82 -12.04
N GLY A 186 -9.17 -5.50 -11.55
CA GLY A 186 -10.38 -6.29 -11.78
C GLY A 186 -10.57 -7.44 -10.78
N GLU A 187 -9.87 -7.46 -9.64
CA GLU A 187 -10.02 -8.47 -8.60
C GLU A 187 -10.72 -7.91 -7.36
N THR A 188 -11.50 -8.71 -6.66
CA THR A 188 -11.99 -8.32 -5.33
C THR A 188 -10.92 -8.56 -4.27
N PRO A 189 -10.85 -7.73 -3.20
CA PRO A 189 -9.88 -7.93 -2.13
C PRO A 189 -10.01 -9.30 -1.46
N TYR A 190 -11.21 -9.85 -1.40
CA TYR A 190 -11.47 -11.15 -0.79
C TYR A 190 -10.87 -12.31 -1.61
N ALA A 191 -11.05 -12.29 -2.93
CA ALA A 191 -10.49 -13.32 -3.83
C ALA A 191 -8.95 -13.22 -3.92
N ALA A 192 -8.42 -12.00 -3.97
CA ALA A 192 -6.98 -11.77 -3.98
C ALA A 192 -6.33 -12.23 -2.67
N LEU A 193 -6.96 -11.93 -1.53
CA LEU A 193 -6.48 -12.34 -0.21
C LEU A 193 -6.53 -13.86 -0.03
N GLU A 194 -7.57 -14.54 -0.49
CA GLU A 194 -7.67 -16.00 -0.47
C GLU A 194 -6.54 -16.65 -1.28
N ARG A 195 -6.20 -16.10 -2.45
CA ARG A 195 -5.11 -16.61 -3.29
C ARG A 195 -3.74 -16.36 -2.69
N LEU A 196 -3.51 -15.17 -2.14
CA LEU A 196 -2.21 -14.70 -1.66
C LEU A 196 -1.95 -15.03 -0.19
N GLY A 197 -2.97 -15.43 0.57
CA GLY A 197 -2.92 -15.58 2.03
C GLY A 197 -1.61 -16.16 2.60
N PRO A 198 -1.14 -17.32 2.14
CA PRO A 198 0.10 -17.92 2.64
C PRO A 198 1.38 -17.11 2.34
N LEU A 199 1.31 -16.18 1.38
CA LEU A 199 2.43 -15.35 0.93
C LEU A 199 2.46 -13.96 1.59
N ILE A 200 1.41 -13.56 2.29
CA ILE A 200 1.29 -12.20 2.85
C ILE A 200 2.30 -12.02 3.99
N ARG A 201 3.01 -10.88 3.95
CA ARG A 201 4.02 -10.47 4.94
C ARG A 201 3.81 -9.06 5.48
N ASN A 202 2.99 -8.26 4.81
CA ASN A 202 2.54 -6.94 5.22
C ASN A 202 1.18 -6.67 4.61
N VAL A 203 0.37 -5.82 5.22
CA VAL A 203 -0.95 -5.45 4.71
C VAL A 203 -1.13 -3.94 4.76
N HIS A 204 -1.67 -3.37 3.70
CA HIS A 204 -2.18 -2.00 3.66
C HIS A 204 -3.69 -2.00 3.80
N LEU A 205 -4.17 -1.40 4.90
CA LEU A 205 -5.58 -1.17 5.15
C LEU A 205 -5.98 0.19 4.59
N ALA A 206 -6.88 0.19 3.65
CA ALA A 206 -7.46 1.36 3.03
C ALA A 206 -8.95 1.14 2.76
N ASP A 207 -9.68 2.22 2.52
CA ASP A 207 -11.08 2.20 2.14
C ASP A 207 -11.33 3.22 1.03
N TYR A 208 -12.48 3.16 0.35
CA TYR A 208 -12.79 4.01 -0.78
C TYR A 208 -14.29 4.19 -0.96
N GLU A 209 -14.66 5.30 -1.56
CA GLU A 209 -15.98 5.57 -2.12
C GLU A 209 -15.95 5.39 -3.64
N THR A 210 -16.96 4.74 -4.20
CA THR A 210 -17.06 4.44 -5.63
C THR A 210 -17.98 5.42 -6.35
N TYR A 211 -17.50 5.99 -7.47
CA TYR A 211 -18.27 6.88 -8.35
C TYR A 211 -18.22 6.39 -9.80
N PRO A 212 -19.35 6.36 -10.53
CA PRO A 212 -19.38 5.92 -11.92
C PRO A 212 -18.69 6.95 -12.85
N THR A 213 -18.04 6.44 -13.88
CA THR A 213 -17.50 7.22 -15.00
C THR A 213 -17.87 6.58 -16.32
N THR A 214 -17.62 7.23 -17.44
CA THR A 214 -17.89 6.66 -18.77
C THR A 214 -16.99 5.48 -19.12
N GLN A 215 -15.82 5.35 -18.45
CA GLN A 215 -14.85 4.27 -18.70
C GLN A 215 -14.87 3.20 -17.60
N GLY A 216 -15.71 3.36 -16.57
CA GLY A 216 -15.78 2.42 -15.44
C GLY A 216 -16.09 3.14 -14.13
N TRP A 217 -15.19 3.12 -13.18
CA TRP A 217 -15.41 3.71 -11.86
C TRP A 217 -14.20 4.49 -11.37
N ARG A 218 -14.48 5.52 -10.59
CA ARG A 218 -13.51 6.27 -9.83
C ARG A 218 -13.59 5.84 -8.38
N LEU A 219 -12.46 5.47 -7.80
CA LEU A 219 -12.30 5.14 -6.39
C LEU A 219 -11.66 6.33 -5.68
N VAL A 220 -12.42 6.98 -4.80
CA VAL A 220 -11.93 8.07 -3.95
C VAL A 220 -11.55 7.48 -2.60
N ARG A 221 -10.28 7.51 -2.23
CA ARG A 221 -9.81 7.04 -0.92
C ARG A 221 -10.47 7.86 0.20
N CYS A 222 -10.91 7.19 1.24
CA CYS A 222 -11.57 7.77 2.41
C CYS A 222 -11.07 7.14 3.71
N ALA A 223 -11.57 7.63 4.84
CA ALA A 223 -11.26 7.00 6.12
C ALA A 223 -11.81 5.58 6.19
N LEU A 224 -11.12 4.70 6.91
CA LEU A 224 -11.60 3.35 7.17
C LEU A 224 -13.00 3.38 7.79
N GLY A 225 -13.92 2.64 7.21
CA GLY A 225 -15.31 2.55 7.64
C GLY A 225 -16.25 3.61 7.07
N GLU A 226 -15.76 4.58 6.30
CA GLU A 226 -16.58 5.52 5.54
C GLU A 226 -16.81 5.07 4.08
N GLY A 227 -16.04 4.09 3.63
CA GLY A 227 -16.04 3.58 2.27
C GLY A 227 -16.92 2.35 2.06
N ASP A 228 -16.59 1.62 1.01
CA ASP A 228 -17.37 0.52 0.45
C ASP A 228 -16.85 -0.86 0.86
N LEU A 229 -15.67 -0.95 1.52
CA LEU A 229 -15.12 -2.21 1.99
C LEU A 229 -15.71 -2.64 3.34
N ASP A 230 -16.05 -3.91 3.46
CA ASP A 230 -16.29 -4.52 4.77
C ASP A 230 -14.95 -4.78 5.47
N ILE A 231 -14.43 -3.77 6.15
CA ILE A 231 -13.14 -3.79 6.85
C ILE A 231 -13.12 -4.87 7.93
N ARG A 232 -14.25 -5.13 8.62
CA ARG A 232 -14.34 -6.18 9.65
C ARG A 232 -14.13 -7.57 9.02
N ARG A 233 -14.83 -7.84 7.91
CA ARG A 233 -14.67 -9.11 7.18
C ARG A 233 -13.24 -9.25 6.64
N LEU A 234 -12.69 -8.18 6.07
CA LEU A 234 -11.33 -8.18 5.56
C LEU A 234 -10.33 -8.53 6.66
N PHE A 235 -10.47 -7.90 7.83
CA PHE A 235 -9.59 -8.13 8.98
C PHE A 235 -9.67 -9.58 9.48
N HIS A 236 -10.86 -10.16 9.57
CA HIS A 236 -11.02 -11.58 9.92
C HIS A 236 -10.33 -12.54 8.94
N LEU A 237 -10.36 -12.21 7.65
CA LEU A 237 -9.65 -13.00 6.65
C LEU A 237 -8.13 -12.84 6.77
N ILE A 238 -7.64 -11.64 7.07
CA ILE A 238 -6.22 -11.38 7.35
C ILE A 238 -5.77 -12.18 8.58
N GLU A 239 -6.52 -12.15 9.68
CA GLU A 239 -6.24 -12.95 10.88
C GLU A 239 -6.19 -14.46 10.59
N HIS A 240 -7.04 -14.93 9.67
CA HIS A 240 -7.08 -16.34 9.28
C HIS A 240 -5.87 -16.76 8.43
N TYR A 241 -5.49 -15.95 7.44
CA TYR A 241 -4.45 -16.31 6.47
C TYR A 241 -3.05 -15.85 6.86
N ALA A 242 -2.93 -14.77 7.61
CA ALA A 242 -1.66 -14.14 7.98
C ALA A 242 -1.70 -13.59 9.43
N PRO A 243 -1.83 -14.47 10.45
CA PRO A 243 -2.10 -14.06 11.84
C PRO A 243 -0.98 -13.24 12.51
N ASP A 244 0.24 -13.28 11.97
CA ASP A 244 1.42 -12.61 12.53
C ASP A 244 1.87 -11.40 11.71
N VAL A 245 1.00 -10.88 10.83
CA VAL A 245 1.33 -9.80 9.92
C VAL A 245 1.15 -8.42 10.59
N ALA A 246 1.88 -7.42 10.09
CA ALA A 246 1.59 -6.03 10.36
C ALA A 246 0.56 -5.50 9.34
N CYS A 247 -0.50 -4.85 9.84
CA CYS A 247 -1.53 -4.17 9.04
C CYS A 247 -1.34 -2.67 9.20
N GLN A 248 -0.87 -2.01 8.16
CA GLN A 248 -0.61 -0.58 8.15
C GLN A 248 -1.85 0.18 7.67
N ILE A 249 -2.29 1.17 8.40
CA ILE A 249 -3.26 2.14 7.90
C ILE A 249 -2.55 2.94 6.80
N GLU A 250 -3.00 2.77 5.56
CA GLU A 250 -2.41 3.44 4.39
C GLU A 250 -3.50 4.11 3.56
N LEU A 251 -3.80 5.37 3.86
CA LEU A 251 -4.95 6.05 3.29
C LEU A 251 -4.67 6.60 1.88
N VAL A 252 -3.50 7.16 1.62
CA VAL A 252 -3.11 7.74 0.31
C VAL A 252 -4.22 8.59 -0.30
N SER A 253 -4.84 9.44 0.54
CA SER A 253 -6.09 10.12 0.24
C SER A 253 -5.95 11.36 -0.68
N HIS A 254 -4.77 11.61 -1.21
CA HIS A 254 -4.52 12.81 -2.03
C HIS A 254 -5.16 12.76 -3.42
N SER A 255 -5.25 11.58 -4.05
CA SER A 255 -5.86 11.45 -5.39
C SER A 255 -6.65 10.15 -5.53
N ALA A 256 -7.74 10.23 -6.30
CA ALA A 256 -8.53 9.06 -6.64
C ALA A 256 -7.83 8.15 -7.65
N ARG A 257 -8.34 6.93 -7.80
CA ARG A 257 -7.91 5.96 -8.82
C ARG A 257 -9.06 5.67 -9.77
N HIS A 258 -8.76 5.54 -11.06
CA HIS A 258 -9.74 5.17 -12.06
C HIS A 258 -9.62 3.69 -12.41
N VAL A 259 -10.71 2.95 -12.27
CA VAL A 259 -10.83 1.58 -12.76
C VAL A 259 -11.47 1.65 -14.14
N ARG A 260 -10.66 1.54 -15.20
CA ARG A 260 -11.11 1.73 -16.59
C ARG A 260 -11.57 0.42 -17.24
N ILE A 261 -12.21 -0.42 -16.50
CA ILE A 261 -12.58 -1.78 -16.90
C ILE A 261 -13.64 -1.83 -18.01
N LEU A 262 -14.28 -0.70 -18.33
CA LEU A 262 -15.22 -0.55 -19.47
C LEU A 262 -14.53 0.06 -20.71
N ASP A 263 -13.21 0.26 -20.69
CA ASP A 263 -12.43 0.78 -21.80
C ASP A 263 -11.66 -0.36 -22.49
N ASP A 264 -11.91 -0.55 -23.79
CA ASP A 264 -11.26 -1.60 -24.58
C ASP A 264 -9.72 -1.49 -24.59
N ASP A 265 -9.18 -0.27 -24.49
CA ASP A 265 -7.73 -0.03 -24.47
C ASP A 265 -7.08 -0.51 -23.19
N TRP A 266 -7.79 -0.45 -22.07
CA TRP A 266 -7.32 -0.97 -20.78
C TRP A 266 -7.07 -2.49 -20.86
N TRP A 267 -7.99 -3.24 -21.49
CA TRP A 267 -7.91 -4.70 -21.64
C TRP A 267 -6.72 -5.18 -22.47
N GLN A 268 -6.16 -4.34 -23.34
CA GLN A 268 -4.99 -4.70 -24.12
C GLN A 268 -3.73 -4.96 -23.28
N GLY A 269 -3.71 -4.53 -22.01
CA GLY A 269 -2.66 -4.82 -21.04
C GLY A 269 -2.83 -6.16 -20.31
N TYR A 270 -3.93 -6.90 -20.57
CA TYR A 270 -4.29 -8.12 -19.86
C TYR A 270 -4.49 -9.30 -20.85
N PRO A 271 -4.21 -10.54 -20.40
CA PRO A 271 -4.58 -11.71 -21.19
C PRO A 271 -6.10 -11.82 -21.28
N PRO A 272 -6.64 -12.51 -22.31
CA PRO A 272 -8.06 -12.84 -22.33
C PRO A 272 -8.49 -13.57 -21.06
N CYS A 273 -9.58 -13.11 -20.44
CA CYS A 273 -10.14 -13.72 -19.24
C CYS A 273 -11.64 -14.04 -19.43
N ASP A 274 -12.14 -14.94 -18.61
CA ASP A 274 -13.60 -15.21 -18.54
C ASP A 274 -14.28 -14.04 -17.81
N VAL A 275 -15.37 -13.53 -18.36
CA VAL A 275 -16.14 -12.45 -17.71
C VAL A 275 -16.56 -12.80 -16.28
N ARG A 276 -16.72 -14.09 -15.96
CA ARG A 276 -17.05 -14.57 -14.62
C ARG A 276 -15.96 -14.27 -13.58
N GLU A 277 -14.72 -14.08 -13.98
CA GLU A 277 -13.61 -13.71 -13.10
C GLU A 277 -13.70 -12.24 -12.68
N VAL A 278 -14.19 -11.38 -13.58
CA VAL A 278 -14.33 -9.93 -13.37
C VAL A 278 -15.70 -9.55 -12.79
N LEU A 279 -16.73 -10.38 -13.04
CA LEU A 279 -18.09 -10.11 -12.59
C LEU A 279 -18.23 -9.79 -11.09
N PRO A 280 -17.47 -10.42 -10.16
CA PRO A 280 -17.54 -10.06 -8.74
C PRO A 280 -17.17 -8.61 -8.45
N VAL A 281 -16.13 -8.06 -9.10
CA VAL A 281 -15.73 -6.67 -8.91
C VAL A 281 -16.71 -5.71 -9.56
N LEU A 282 -17.23 -6.03 -10.76
CA LEU A 282 -18.28 -5.23 -11.41
C LEU A 282 -19.55 -5.16 -10.55
N ARG A 283 -19.93 -6.28 -9.94
CA ARG A 283 -21.08 -6.34 -9.01
C ARG A 283 -20.83 -5.49 -7.76
N LEU A 284 -19.63 -5.56 -7.19
CA LEU A 284 -19.27 -4.73 -6.04
C LEU A 284 -19.46 -3.26 -6.38
N PHE A 285 -18.87 -2.77 -7.47
CA PHE A 285 -19.01 -1.37 -7.89
C PHE A 285 -20.46 -0.98 -8.18
N ALA A 286 -21.20 -1.82 -8.88
CA ALA A 286 -22.61 -1.53 -9.18
C ALA A 286 -23.49 -1.45 -7.92
N GLN A 287 -23.16 -2.17 -6.86
CA GLN A 287 -23.90 -2.16 -5.60
C GLN A 287 -23.50 -1.00 -4.66
N THR A 288 -22.28 -0.52 -4.74
CA THR A 288 -21.74 0.48 -3.80
C THR A 288 -21.60 1.87 -4.40
N MET A 289 -21.63 2.02 -5.74
CA MET A 289 -21.41 3.31 -6.39
C MET A 289 -22.39 4.38 -5.91
N ARG A 290 -21.85 5.56 -5.65
CA ARG A 290 -22.60 6.75 -5.27
C ARG A 290 -22.93 7.60 -6.50
N LEU A 291 -24.21 8.02 -6.60
CA LEU A 291 -24.65 8.97 -7.59
C LEU A 291 -24.72 10.35 -6.92
N ARG A 292 -23.73 11.20 -7.20
CA ARG A 292 -23.63 12.55 -6.65
C ARG A 292 -23.38 13.55 -7.79
N ASP A 293 -24.00 14.72 -7.66
CA ASP A 293 -23.82 15.83 -8.59
C ASP A 293 -22.76 16.84 -8.12
N ASP A 294 -22.23 16.67 -6.90
CA ASP A 294 -21.21 17.54 -6.32
C ASP A 294 -19.78 17.16 -6.77
N ASP A 295 -18.85 18.06 -6.54
CA ASP A 295 -17.43 17.86 -6.86
C ASP A 295 -16.79 16.91 -5.83
N TRP A 296 -16.64 15.64 -6.22
CA TRP A 296 -16.06 14.56 -5.42
C TRP A 296 -14.52 14.43 -5.55
N ARG A 297 -13.85 15.43 -6.16
CA ARG A 297 -12.38 15.48 -6.17
C ARG A 297 -11.84 15.75 -4.78
N THR A 298 -10.67 15.18 -4.50
CA THR A 298 -9.96 15.43 -3.22
C THR A 298 -9.51 16.90 -3.12
N PRO A 299 -9.18 17.42 -1.93
CA PRO A 299 -8.60 18.76 -1.80
C PRO A 299 -7.35 18.97 -2.67
N TRP A 300 -6.48 17.95 -2.77
CA TRP A 300 -5.31 17.99 -3.65
C TRP A 300 -5.71 18.17 -5.12
N GLU A 301 -6.64 17.38 -5.62
CA GLU A 301 -7.12 17.44 -7.00
C GLU A 301 -7.85 18.75 -7.36
N ARG A 302 -8.48 19.38 -6.37
CA ARG A 302 -9.10 20.70 -6.52
C ARG A 302 -8.12 21.86 -6.46
N GLY A 303 -6.83 21.59 -6.18
CA GLY A 303 -5.83 22.63 -6.03
C GLY A 303 -5.92 23.41 -4.72
N ALA A 304 -6.46 22.78 -3.67
CA ALA A 304 -6.55 23.39 -2.34
C ALA A 304 -5.17 23.77 -1.77
N GLY A 305 -5.16 24.71 -0.83
CA GLY A 305 -3.95 25.13 -0.12
C GLY A 305 -3.47 24.10 0.93
N GLU A 306 -2.25 24.32 1.42
CA GLU A 306 -1.55 23.44 2.37
C GLU A 306 -2.39 23.10 3.61
N GLU A 307 -3.02 24.10 4.23
CA GLU A 307 -3.83 23.91 5.44
C GLU A 307 -5.00 22.94 5.21
N GLN A 308 -5.71 23.09 4.09
CA GLN A 308 -6.87 22.25 3.78
C GLN A 308 -6.46 20.80 3.46
N ILE A 309 -5.34 20.61 2.75
CA ILE A 309 -4.83 19.28 2.42
C ILE A 309 -4.34 18.57 3.70
N SER A 310 -3.59 19.27 4.53
CA SER A 310 -3.08 18.75 5.80
C SER A 310 -4.21 18.38 6.76
N LEU A 311 -5.22 19.25 6.89
CA LEU A 311 -6.40 18.98 7.71
C LEU A 311 -7.18 17.77 7.19
N TYR A 312 -7.28 17.60 5.89
CA TYR A 312 -7.94 16.46 5.27
C TYR A 312 -7.24 15.14 5.63
N GLU A 313 -5.90 15.05 5.52
CA GLU A 313 -5.13 13.87 5.93
C GLU A 313 -5.31 13.58 7.43
N ASP A 314 -5.27 14.60 8.29
CA ASP A 314 -5.48 14.45 9.74
C ASP A 314 -6.89 13.92 10.06
N GLN A 315 -7.93 14.43 9.39
CA GLN A 315 -9.30 13.99 9.57
C GLN A 315 -9.51 12.54 9.14
N GLN A 316 -8.98 12.17 7.96
CA GLN A 316 -9.04 10.79 7.45
C GLN A 316 -8.40 9.81 8.45
N TYR A 317 -7.22 10.16 8.97
CA TYR A 317 -6.53 9.35 9.96
C TYR A 317 -7.31 9.25 11.28
N ALA A 318 -7.76 10.36 11.83
CA ALA A 318 -8.48 10.40 13.10
C ALA A 318 -9.80 9.58 13.04
N THR A 319 -10.54 9.70 11.94
CA THR A 319 -11.77 8.92 11.69
C THR A 319 -11.45 7.42 11.57
N SER A 320 -10.38 7.05 10.86
CA SER A 320 -9.94 5.65 10.74
C SER A 320 -9.61 5.03 12.11
N ILE A 321 -8.88 5.75 12.97
CA ILE A 321 -8.56 5.30 14.33
C ILE A 321 -9.83 5.12 15.16
N ALA A 322 -10.76 6.08 15.10
CA ALA A 322 -12.03 6.01 15.83
C ALA A 322 -12.87 4.80 15.38
N TYR A 323 -12.93 4.56 14.07
CA TYR A 323 -13.62 3.41 13.52
C TYR A 323 -13.00 2.07 13.95
N LEU A 324 -11.68 1.90 13.87
CA LEU A 324 -11.00 0.67 14.31
C LEU A 324 -11.23 0.37 15.79
N ARG A 325 -11.32 1.41 16.63
CA ARG A 325 -11.72 1.27 18.05
C ARG A 325 -13.17 0.85 18.19
N THR A 326 -14.06 1.41 17.39
CA THR A 326 -15.50 1.09 17.43
C THR A 326 -15.76 -0.37 17.08
N ILE A 327 -15.02 -0.92 16.11
CA ILE A 327 -15.16 -2.32 15.69
C ILE A 327 -14.31 -3.30 16.52
N GLY A 328 -13.54 -2.81 17.49
CA GLY A 328 -12.77 -3.63 18.45
C GLY A 328 -11.41 -4.14 17.92
N ILE A 329 -10.93 -3.63 16.80
CA ILE A 329 -9.58 -3.94 16.27
C ILE A 329 -8.51 -3.20 17.08
N LEU A 330 -8.78 -1.96 17.48
CA LEU A 330 -7.94 -1.22 18.42
C LEU A 330 -8.60 -1.17 19.80
N PRO A 331 -7.80 -1.13 20.90
CA PRO A 331 -8.35 -0.95 22.24
C PRO A 331 -9.07 0.39 22.37
N ARG A 332 -10.14 0.42 23.16
CA ARG A 332 -10.80 1.68 23.57
C ARG A 332 -9.87 2.44 24.50
N LEU A 333 -9.75 3.76 24.32
CA LEU A 333 -9.01 4.63 25.25
C LEU A 333 -9.73 4.77 26.56
#